data_d3d5d75e43bee57c90ee20347f0ca806
#
_entry.id   d3d5d75e43bee57c90ee20347f0ca806
#
_cell.length_a   1.000
_cell.length_b   1.000
_cell.length_c   1.000
_cell.angle_alpha   90.00
_cell.angle_beta   90.00
_cell.angle_gamma   90.00
#
_symmetry.space_group_name_H-M   'P 1'
#
loop_
_entity.id
_entity.type
_entity.pdbx_description
1 polymer ?
#
loop_
_entity_poly.entity_id
_entity_poly.type
_entity_poly.pdbx_seq_one_letter_code
_entity_poly.pdbx_strand_id
1 'polypeptide(L)'
;KFKIGVGHQSDNSIDVYTQDIGIIPIFSKDNELIGFNILVGGGLGSHHNQAQTFPRLADELGMCKNEDHVIKVVRAILMVQRNHGCRTNRKRARMKYLLEEWGVDKFRKEVERFLDFKLEKFIKFSIKEIDDFYGWHQQPDKNKFFCGIFIENGRIGDTKKIKLKTGLKE
;
A
#
# COMPACT_ATOMS: atom_id res chain seq x y z
N LYS A 1 7.71 5.74 9.78
CA LYS A 1 7.62 5.59 8.31
C LYS A 1 6.96 4.27 7.88
N PHE A 2 6.11 3.71 8.71
CA PHE A 2 5.30 2.56 8.37
C PHE A 2 4.09 3.05 7.56
N LYS A 3 3.82 2.42 6.41
CA LYS A 3 2.76 2.85 5.49
C LYS A 3 1.77 1.72 5.28
N ILE A 4 0.50 2.06 5.35
CA ILE A 4 -0.61 1.19 5.00
C ILE A 4 -1.33 1.84 3.83
N GLY A 5 -1.41 1.15 2.69
CA GLY A 5 -2.15 1.59 1.52
C GLY A 5 -3.42 0.79 1.35
N VAL A 6 -4.52 1.45 1.04
CA VAL A 6 -5.78 0.81 0.67
C VAL A 6 -6.03 1.14 -0.79
N GLY A 7 -5.99 0.14 -1.65
CA GLY A 7 -6.22 0.27 -3.10
C GLY A 7 -7.57 -0.28 -3.52
N HIS A 8 -7.79 -0.35 -4.81
CA HIS A 8 -8.93 -1.02 -5.42
C HIS A 8 -8.43 -2.09 -6.40
N GLN A 9 -9.19 -3.16 -6.61
CA GLN A 9 -8.76 -4.26 -7.48
C GLN A 9 -8.52 -3.87 -8.95
N SER A 10 -9.07 -2.76 -9.41
CA SER A 10 -8.87 -2.23 -10.77
C SER A 10 -8.01 -0.98 -10.84
N ASP A 11 -7.61 -0.40 -9.68
CA ASP A 11 -6.85 0.84 -9.60
C ASP A 11 -5.69 0.71 -8.63
N ASN A 12 -4.48 0.94 -9.11
CA ASN A 12 -3.25 0.92 -8.31
C ASN A 12 -2.59 2.30 -8.19
N SER A 13 -3.35 3.37 -8.23
CA SER A 13 -2.83 4.75 -8.10
C SER A 13 -2.05 4.99 -6.80
N ILE A 14 -2.26 4.15 -5.77
CA ILE A 14 -1.53 4.20 -4.50
C ILE A 14 -0.27 3.33 -4.47
N ASP A 15 0.08 2.63 -5.56
CA ASP A 15 1.20 1.69 -5.60
C ASP A 15 1.17 0.68 -4.45
N VAL A 16 0.07 -0.06 -4.32
CA VAL A 16 -0.22 -0.92 -3.17
C VAL A 16 0.89 -1.93 -2.84
N TYR A 17 1.59 -2.44 -3.86
CA TYR A 17 2.73 -3.36 -3.69
C TYR A 17 3.98 -2.70 -3.12
N THR A 18 4.03 -1.37 -3.03
CA THR A 18 5.16 -0.62 -2.46
C THR A 18 4.96 -0.23 -1.00
N GLN A 19 3.82 -0.58 -0.43
CA GLN A 19 3.46 -0.27 0.96
C GLN A 19 3.96 -1.35 1.92
N ASP A 20 4.20 -1.00 3.19
CA ASP A 20 4.53 -2.00 4.22
C ASP A 20 3.36 -2.97 4.41
N ILE A 21 2.12 -2.47 4.39
CA ILE A 21 0.89 -3.26 4.27
C ILE A 21 0.06 -2.70 3.11
N GLY A 22 -0.37 -3.58 2.20
CA GLY A 22 -1.36 -3.27 1.17
C GLY A 22 -2.68 -3.97 1.50
N ILE A 23 -3.79 -3.27 1.32
CA ILE A 23 -5.15 -3.80 1.52
C ILE A 23 -5.95 -3.54 0.26
N ILE A 24 -6.55 -4.59 -0.30
CA ILE A 24 -7.33 -4.49 -1.53
C ILE A 24 -8.67 -5.17 -1.31
N PRO A 25 -9.78 -4.42 -1.23
CA PRO A 25 -11.11 -5.01 -1.27
C PRO A 25 -11.32 -5.72 -2.60
N ILE A 26 -11.85 -6.93 -2.55
CA ILE A 26 -12.14 -7.78 -3.70
C ILE A 26 -13.64 -7.89 -3.87
N PHE A 27 -14.10 -7.56 -5.05
CA PHE A 27 -15.51 -7.61 -5.42
C PHE A 27 -15.78 -8.74 -6.42
N SER A 28 -16.97 -9.33 -6.34
CA SER A 28 -17.50 -10.26 -7.32
C SER A 28 -17.83 -9.55 -8.63
N LYS A 29 -18.24 -10.33 -9.65
CA LYS A 29 -18.76 -9.79 -10.91
C LYS A 29 -20.05 -8.98 -10.72
N ASP A 30 -20.81 -9.30 -9.68
CA ASP A 30 -22.06 -8.63 -9.31
C ASP A 30 -21.82 -7.44 -8.36
N ASN A 31 -20.56 -7.03 -8.21
CA ASN A 31 -20.11 -5.92 -7.35
C ASN A 31 -20.39 -6.12 -5.85
N GLU A 32 -20.44 -7.37 -5.41
CA GLU A 32 -20.54 -7.72 -3.99
C GLU A 32 -19.14 -7.88 -3.39
N LEU A 33 -18.92 -7.34 -2.18
CA LEU A 33 -17.65 -7.46 -1.48
C LEU A 33 -17.43 -8.92 -1.03
N ILE A 34 -16.39 -9.56 -1.56
CA ILE A 34 -15.99 -10.93 -1.20
C ILE A 34 -15.11 -10.93 0.04
N GLY A 35 -14.22 -9.95 0.16
CA GLY A 35 -13.25 -9.86 1.24
C GLY A 35 -12.11 -8.91 0.90
N PHE A 36 -11.01 -9.01 1.62
CA PHE A 36 -9.87 -8.12 1.51
C PHE A 36 -8.58 -8.90 1.35
N ASN A 37 -7.91 -8.74 0.25
CA ASN A 37 -6.54 -9.21 0.08
C ASN A 37 -5.57 -8.37 0.89
N ILE A 38 -4.60 -9.03 1.51
CA ILE A 38 -3.56 -8.41 2.32
C ILE A 38 -2.20 -8.67 1.69
N LEU A 39 -1.46 -7.61 1.48
CA LEU A 39 -0.08 -7.60 1.00
C LEU A 39 0.86 -7.13 2.10
N VAL A 40 2.08 -7.65 2.16
CA VAL A 40 3.05 -7.31 3.22
C VAL A 40 4.47 -7.16 2.70
N GLY A 41 5.22 -6.25 3.28
CA GLY A 41 6.67 -6.14 3.11
C GLY A 41 7.14 -5.39 1.86
N GLY A 42 6.32 -4.52 1.30
CA GLY A 42 6.74 -3.63 0.22
C GLY A 42 7.55 -2.43 0.71
N GLY A 43 8.31 -1.83 -0.20
CA GLY A 43 9.05 -0.61 0.03
C GLY A 43 10.21 -0.41 -0.93
N LEU A 44 10.15 0.62 -1.77
CA LEU A 44 11.14 0.89 -2.81
C LEU A 44 12.39 1.63 -2.31
N GLY A 45 12.36 2.21 -1.10
CA GLY A 45 13.49 2.97 -0.57
C GLY A 45 14.75 2.13 -0.42
N SER A 46 15.84 2.63 -0.99
CA SER A 46 17.21 2.15 -0.80
C SER A 46 18.12 3.33 -0.50
N HIS A 47 19.30 3.08 0.05
CA HIS A 47 20.29 4.10 0.33
C HIS A 47 21.51 3.89 -0.58
N HIS A 48 21.95 4.96 -1.23
CA HIS A 48 23.17 4.95 -2.02
C HIS A 48 24.35 4.46 -1.17
N ASN A 49 25.22 3.67 -1.76
CA ASN A 49 26.39 3.05 -1.12
C ASN A 49 26.08 2.14 0.09
N GLN A 50 24.86 1.58 0.19
CA GLN A 50 24.50 0.64 1.23
C GLN A 50 23.80 -0.58 0.64
N ALA A 51 24.61 -1.54 0.17
CA ALA A 51 24.14 -2.77 -0.48
C ALA A 51 23.15 -3.61 0.35
N GLN A 52 23.13 -3.41 1.67
CA GLN A 52 22.17 -4.04 2.59
C GLN A 52 20.75 -3.44 2.53
N THR A 53 20.56 -2.35 1.79
CA THR A 53 19.25 -1.71 1.59
C THR A 53 18.85 -1.85 0.12
N PHE A 54 17.64 -2.34 -0.13
CA PHE A 54 17.17 -2.66 -1.48
C PHE A 54 15.66 -2.37 -1.62
N PRO A 55 15.16 -2.10 -2.84
CA PRO A 55 13.74 -2.02 -3.11
C PRO A 55 13.11 -3.42 -3.07
N ARG A 56 11.85 -3.51 -2.61
CA ARG A 56 11.08 -4.74 -2.56
C ARG A 56 9.61 -4.47 -2.82
N LEU A 57 8.97 -5.32 -3.61
CA LEU A 57 7.51 -5.38 -3.71
C LEU A 57 6.94 -6.25 -2.60
N ALA A 58 5.71 -5.97 -2.21
CA ALA A 58 5.01 -6.72 -1.18
C ALA A 58 4.63 -8.12 -1.65
N ASP A 59 4.66 -9.08 -0.71
CA ASP A 59 4.16 -10.43 -0.92
C ASP A 59 2.67 -10.54 -0.60
N GLU A 60 2.04 -11.54 -1.20
CA GLU A 60 0.65 -11.91 -0.97
C GLU A 60 0.51 -12.70 0.33
N LEU A 61 0.03 -12.07 1.39
CA LEU A 61 -0.14 -12.73 2.70
C LEU A 61 -1.34 -13.68 2.72
N GLY A 62 -2.45 -13.24 2.14
CA GLY A 62 -3.72 -13.97 2.12
C GLY A 62 -4.91 -13.02 2.05
N MET A 63 -6.10 -13.55 2.30
CA MET A 63 -7.36 -12.80 2.30
C MET A 63 -8.08 -12.94 3.63
N CYS A 64 -8.80 -11.91 4.05
CA CYS A 64 -9.75 -11.91 5.16
C CYS A 64 -11.14 -11.44 4.69
N LYS A 65 -12.20 -11.94 5.39
CA LYS A 65 -13.58 -11.84 4.89
C LYS A 65 -14.26 -10.49 5.09
N ASN A 66 -13.89 -9.76 6.13
CA ASN A 66 -14.61 -8.54 6.54
C ASN A 66 -13.65 -7.52 7.16
N GLU A 67 -14.16 -6.33 7.43
CA GLU A 67 -13.41 -5.18 7.91
C GLU A 67 -12.84 -5.43 9.33
N ASP A 68 -13.58 -6.10 10.20
CA ASP A 68 -13.10 -6.44 11.56
C ASP A 68 -11.89 -7.35 11.49
N HIS A 69 -11.90 -8.32 10.57
CA HIS A 69 -10.75 -9.18 10.31
C HIS A 69 -9.56 -8.39 9.76
N VAL A 70 -9.76 -7.39 8.90
CA VAL A 70 -8.68 -6.51 8.41
C VAL A 70 -7.97 -5.84 9.58
N ILE A 71 -8.72 -5.26 10.52
CA ILE A 71 -8.16 -4.58 11.70
C ILE A 71 -7.35 -5.57 12.55
N LYS A 72 -7.88 -6.77 12.80
CA LYS A 72 -7.17 -7.82 13.55
C LYS A 72 -5.88 -8.24 12.84
N VAL A 73 -5.92 -8.45 11.51
CA VAL A 73 -4.75 -8.83 10.70
C VAL A 73 -3.69 -7.74 10.71
N VAL A 74 -4.08 -6.47 10.53
CA VAL A 74 -3.13 -5.34 10.59
C VAL A 74 -2.46 -5.27 11.97
N ARG A 75 -3.22 -5.42 13.06
CA ARG A 75 -2.66 -5.49 14.42
C ARG A 75 -1.69 -6.66 14.58
N ALA A 76 -2.06 -7.85 14.10
CA ALA A 76 -1.20 -9.03 14.16
C ALA A 76 0.12 -8.84 13.40
N ILE A 77 0.07 -8.27 12.18
CA ILE A 77 1.26 -7.92 11.40
C ILE A 77 2.16 -6.95 12.17
N LEU A 78 1.60 -5.91 12.79
CA LEU A 78 2.35 -4.96 13.61
C LEU A 78 3.00 -5.64 14.82
N MET A 79 2.29 -6.61 15.45
CA MET A 79 2.84 -7.38 16.58
C MET A 79 4.02 -8.24 16.14
N VAL A 80 3.92 -8.93 14.99
CA VAL A 80 5.04 -9.70 14.42
C VAL A 80 6.22 -8.79 14.13
N GLN A 81 6.00 -7.66 13.44
CA GLN A 81 7.07 -6.69 13.16
C GLN A 81 7.69 -6.13 14.44
N ARG A 82 6.89 -5.84 15.47
CA ARG A 82 7.38 -5.37 16.76
C ARG A 82 8.26 -6.41 17.46
N ASN A 83 7.84 -7.67 17.44
CA ASN A 83 8.51 -8.73 18.19
C ASN A 83 9.76 -9.25 17.48
N HIS A 84 9.78 -9.27 16.15
CA HIS A 84 10.82 -9.93 15.34
C HIS A 84 11.59 -9.00 14.41
N GLY A 85 11.11 -7.77 14.17
CA GLY A 85 11.80 -6.80 13.34
C GLY A 85 13.10 -6.32 13.98
N CYS A 86 14.09 -5.96 13.14
CA CYS A 86 15.38 -5.44 13.62
C CYS A 86 15.20 -4.13 14.38
N ARG A 87 15.64 -4.09 15.65
CA ARG A 87 15.60 -2.93 16.53
C ARG A 87 16.96 -2.25 16.73
N THR A 88 18.03 -2.95 16.43
CA THR A 88 19.40 -2.47 16.65
C THR A 88 19.94 -1.70 15.46
N ASN A 89 19.51 -2.04 14.23
CA ASN A 89 19.92 -1.36 13.02
C ASN A 89 18.73 -0.62 12.39
N ARG A 90 18.67 0.71 12.57
CA ARG A 90 17.61 1.57 12.02
C ARG A 90 17.45 1.45 10.49
N LYS A 91 18.53 1.15 9.77
CA LYS A 91 18.51 1.02 8.30
C LYS A 91 17.82 -0.28 7.85
N ARG A 92 17.77 -1.29 8.73
CA ARG A 92 17.08 -2.56 8.51
C ARG A 92 15.82 -2.76 9.34
N ALA A 93 15.28 -1.70 9.92
CA ALA A 93 14.11 -1.76 10.79
C ALA A 93 12.77 -1.93 10.05
N ARG A 94 12.73 -1.80 8.73
CA ARG A 94 11.50 -1.96 7.95
C ARG A 94 11.11 -3.43 7.80
N MET A 95 9.81 -3.68 7.72
CA MET A 95 9.21 -5.02 7.63
C MET A 95 9.71 -5.83 6.42
N LYS A 96 10.02 -5.18 5.30
CA LYS A 96 10.54 -5.84 4.09
C LYS A 96 11.79 -6.69 4.36
N TYR A 97 12.64 -6.29 5.31
CA TYR A 97 13.83 -7.06 5.66
C TYR A 97 13.52 -8.32 6.45
N LEU A 98 12.49 -8.27 7.32
CA LEU A 98 11.98 -9.44 8.02
C LEU A 98 11.35 -10.43 7.04
N LEU A 99 10.54 -9.91 6.09
CA LEU A 99 9.94 -10.74 5.02
C LEU A 99 11.01 -11.40 4.13
N GLU A 100 12.07 -10.68 3.79
CA GLU A 100 13.16 -11.23 2.98
C GLU A 100 13.90 -12.38 3.70
N GLU A 101 14.10 -12.24 5.00
CA GLU A 101 14.78 -13.25 5.81
C GLU A 101 13.87 -14.48 6.07
N TRP A 102 12.59 -14.26 6.32
CA TRP A 102 11.68 -15.32 6.75
C TRP A 102 10.91 -15.99 5.61
N GLY A 103 10.66 -15.26 4.54
CA GLY A 103 9.66 -15.61 3.54
C GLY A 103 8.22 -15.38 4.05
N VAL A 104 7.29 -15.26 3.10
CA VAL A 104 5.87 -14.96 3.40
C VAL A 104 5.18 -16.08 4.18
N ASP A 105 5.50 -17.33 3.92
CA ASP A 105 4.84 -18.46 4.57
C ASP A 105 5.13 -18.53 6.08
N LYS A 106 6.39 -18.32 6.47
CA LYS A 106 6.76 -18.25 7.89
C LYS A 106 6.14 -17.03 8.54
N PHE A 107 6.17 -15.88 7.87
CA PHE A 107 5.57 -14.66 8.36
C PHE A 107 4.06 -14.82 8.56
N ARG A 108 3.35 -15.42 7.59
CA ARG A 108 1.92 -15.73 7.67
C ARG A 108 1.60 -16.62 8.87
N LYS A 109 2.34 -17.69 9.07
CA LYS A 109 2.16 -18.59 10.22
C LYS A 109 2.27 -17.84 11.54
N GLU A 110 3.22 -16.93 11.65
CA GLU A 110 3.40 -16.14 12.87
C GLU A 110 2.30 -15.10 13.05
N VAL A 111 1.83 -14.43 11.99
CA VAL A 111 0.66 -13.54 12.03
C VAL A 111 -0.58 -14.29 12.50
N GLU A 112 -0.83 -15.47 11.96
CA GLU A 112 -1.99 -16.31 12.31
C GLU A 112 -2.00 -16.81 13.78
N ARG A 113 -0.87 -16.77 14.50
CA ARG A 113 -0.81 -17.04 15.95
C ARG A 113 -1.48 -15.96 16.80
N PHE A 114 -1.61 -14.75 16.27
CA PHE A 114 -2.29 -13.63 16.93
C PHE A 114 -3.76 -13.49 16.50
N LEU A 115 -4.27 -14.40 15.68
CA LEU A 115 -5.64 -14.38 15.16
C LEU A 115 -6.46 -15.54 15.71
N ASP A 116 -7.75 -15.33 15.83
CA ASP A 116 -8.76 -16.35 16.17
C ASP A 116 -9.35 -17.06 14.91
N PHE A 117 -8.76 -16.76 13.73
CA PHE A 117 -9.12 -17.35 12.43
C PHE A 117 -7.87 -17.56 11.57
N LYS A 118 -8.02 -18.27 10.46
CA LYS A 118 -6.98 -18.43 9.44
C LYS A 118 -7.24 -17.50 8.26
N LEU A 119 -6.15 -16.97 7.68
CA LEU A 119 -6.25 -16.26 6.42
C LEU A 119 -6.64 -17.22 5.29
N GLU A 120 -7.53 -16.80 4.43
CA GLU A 120 -7.89 -17.52 3.21
C GLU A 120 -6.80 -17.37 2.15
N LYS A 121 -6.96 -18.09 1.05
CA LYS A 121 -6.08 -17.97 -0.10
C LYS A 121 -6.25 -16.60 -0.72
N PHE A 122 -5.14 -15.95 -1.07
CA PHE A 122 -5.14 -14.69 -1.81
C PHE A 122 -5.88 -14.85 -3.14
N ILE A 123 -6.80 -13.97 -3.43
CA ILE A 123 -7.55 -13.96 -4.68
C ILE A 123 -6.74 -13.18 -5.73
N LYS A 124 -6.36 -13.84 -6.81
CA LYS A 124 -5.65 -13.17 -7.91
C LYS A 124 -6.55 -12.16 -8.58
N PHE A 125 -6.00 -10.99 -8.86
CA PHE A 125 -6.63 -9.92 -9.59
C PHE A 125 -5.64 -9.32 -10.60
N SER A 126 -6.15 -8.57 -11.56
CA SER A 126 -5.31 -7.89 -12.55
C SER A 126 -5.62 -6.41 -12.51
N ILE A 127 -4.58 -5.64 -12.28
CA ILE A 127 -4.63 -4.18 -12.44
C ILE A 127 -4.55 -3.91 -13.94
N LYS A 128 -5.63 -3.39 -14.51
CA LYS A 128 -5.73 -3.18 -15.94
C LYS A 128 -5.21 -1.81 -16.38
N GLU A 129 -5.42 -0.81 -15.54
CA GLU A 129 -5.10 0.57 -15.86
C GLU A 129 -4.57 1.29 -14.60
N ILE A 130 -3.69 2.24 -14.82
CA ILE A 130 -3.34 3.31 -13.87
C ILE A 130 -3.77 4.58 -14.58
N ASP A 131 -4.85 5.20 -14.12
CA ASP A 131 -5.29 6.49 -14.62
C ASP A 131 -4.74 7.59 -13.72
N ASP A 132 -3.92 8.45 -14.27
CA ASP A 132 -3.40 9.63 -13.56
C ASP A 132 -4.43 10.76 -13.51
N PHE A 133 -5.57 10.60 -14.17
CA PHE A 133 -6.66 11.58 -14.23
C PHE A 133 -6.21 12.99 -14.64
N TYR A 134 -5.22 13.09 -15.53
CA TYR A 134 -4.79 14.40 -16.03
C TYR A 134 -5.87 15.06 -16.88
N GLY A 135 -5.97 16.38 -16.76
CA GLY A 135 -6.97 17.17 -17.47
C GLY A 135 -8.31 17.29 -16.74
N TRP A 136 -9.31 17.73 -17.48
CA TRP A 136 -10.65 17.98 -16.95
C TRP A 136 -11.53 16.73 -17.00
N HIS A 137 -12.12 16.38 -15.87
CA HIS A 137 -13.05 15.25 -15.74
C HIS A 137 -14.36 15.68 -15.09
N GLN A 138 -15.48 15.18 -15.62
CA GLN A 138 -16.79 15.41 -15.05
C GLN A 138 -16.99 14.49 -13.84
N GLN A 139 -17.52 15.04 -12.75
CA GLN A 139 -17.89 14.24 -11.57
C GLN A 139 -19.22 13.52 -11.76
N PRO A 140 -19.61 12.57 -10.88
CA PRO A 140 -20.94 11.98 -10.87
C PRO A 140 -22.06 13.03 -10.79
N ASP A 141 -21.88 14.12 -10.06
CA ASP A 141 -22.67 15.33 -10.20
C ASP A 141 -22.25 16.05 -11.49
N LYS A 142 -23.07 15.92 -12.52
CA LYS A 142 -22.80 16.40 -13.88
C LYS A 142 -22.53 17.92 -13.98
N ASN A 143 -22.83 18.68 -12.95
CA ASN A 143 -22.57 20.12 -12.89
C ASN A 143 -21.18 20.44 -12.29
N LYS A 144 -20.44 19.41 -11.86
CA LYS A 144 -19.12 19.58 -11.24
C LYS A 144 -18.04 18.89 -12.04
N PHE A 145 -16.87 19.50 -12.03
CA PHE A 145 -15.66 19.00 -12.66
C PHE A 145 -14.52 18.99 -11.65
N PHE A 146 -13.54 18.13 -11.90
CA PHE A 146 -12.22 18.24 -11.30
C PHE A 146 -11.17 18.31 -12.40
N CYS A 147 -10.01 18.88 -12.08
CA CYS A 147 -8.87 18.93 -12.99
C CYS A 147 -7.68 18.24 -12.33
N GLY A 148 -7.21 17.16 -12.96
CA GLY A 148 -5.95 16.51 -12.60
C GLY A 148 -4.77 17.29 -13.17
N ILE A 149 -3.85 17.71 -12.33
CA ILE A 149 -2.68 18.52 -12.73
C ILE A 149 -1.41 17.82 -12.30
N PHE A 150 -0.48 17.63 -13.24
CA PHE A 150 0.87 17.17 -12.88
C PHE A 150 1.62 18.29 -12.15
N ILE A 151 2.10 17.99 -10.96
CA ILE A 151 2.96 18.90 -10.18
C ILE A 151 4.38 18.34 -10.19
N GLU A 152 5.26 19.00 -10.93
CA GLU A 152 6.67 18.61 -11.02
C GLU A 152 7.29 18.53 -9.61
N ASN A 153 7.94 17.40 -9.30
CA ASN A 153 8.49 17.08 -7.99
C ASN A 153 7.48 17.08 -6.83
N GLY A 154 6.16 17.11 -7.11
CA GLY A 154 5.08 17.04 -6.11
C GLY A 154 5.08 18.20 -5.11
N ARG A 155 5.71 19.33 -5.43
CA ARG A 155 5.85 20.46 -4.49
C ARG A 155 5.16 21.71 -5.00
N ILE A 156 4.10 22.11 -4.32
CA ILE A 156 3.38 23.35 -4.58
C ILE A 156 3.99 24.46 -3.71
N GLY A 157 4.67 25.41 -4.35
CA GLY A 157 5.31 26.53 -3.67
C GLY A 157 5.64 27.67 -4.63
N ASP A 158 5.85 28.85 -4.08
CA ASP A 158 6.35 30.00 -4.83
C ASP A 158 7.87 30.08 -4.70
N THR A 159 8.52 30.26 -5.82
CA THR A 159 9.96 30.57 -5.93
C THR A 159 10.14 32.00 -6.48
N LYS A 160 11.39 32.45 -6.57
CA LYS A 160 11.68 33.73 -7.23
C LYS A 160 11.28 33.77 -8.71
N LYS A 161 11.30 32.59 -9.37
CA LYS A 161 11.05 32.47 -10.84
C LYS A 161 9.64 31.96 -11.17
N ILE A 162 9.07 31.08 -10.34
CA ILE A 162 7.81 30.43 -10.62
C ILE A 162 6.88 30.65 -9.44
N LYS A 163 5.68 31.16 -9.70
CA LYS A 163 4.63 31.43 -8.71
C LYS A 163 3.52 30.38 -8.75
N LEU A 164 3.90 29.09 -8.58
CA LEU A 164 2.98 27.98 -8.75
C LEU A 164 1.83 28.01 -7.74
N LYS A 165 2.14 28.26 -6.45
CA LYS A 165 1.13 28.33 -5.40
C LYS A 165 0.15 29.49 -5.62
N THR A 166 0.68 30.65 -6.01
CA THR A 166 -0.14 31.83 -6.32
C THR A 166 -1.04 31.56 -7.52
N GLY A 167 -0.50 31.09 -8.64
CA GLY A 167 -1.27 30.82 -9.86
C GLY A 167 -2.32 29.70 -9.72
N LEU A 168 -2.14 28.73 -8.83
CA LEU A 168 -3.15 27.72 -8.54
C LEU A 168 -4.29 28.24 -7.64
N LYS A 169 -4.10 29.37 -6.97
CA LYS A 169 -5.11 30.00 -6.12
C LYS A 169 -6.06 30.90 -6.91
N GLU A 170 -5.58 31.52 -7.98
CA GLU A 170 -6.34 32.39 -8.91
C GLU A 170 -7.22 31.54 -9.85
#